data_cb980086f87bcd54004e6ab3057356c3
#
_entry.id   cb980086f87bcd54004e6ab3057356c3
#
_cell.length_a   1.000
_cell.length_b   1.000
_cell.length_c   1.000
_cell.angle_alpha   90.00
_cell.angle_beta   90.00
_cell.angle_gamma   90.00
#
_symmetry.space_group_name_H-M   'P 1'
#
loop_
_entity.id
_entity.type
_entity.pdbx_description
1 polymer ?
#
loop_
_entity_poly.entity_id
_entity_poly.type
_entity_poly.pdbx_seq_one_letter_code
_entity_poly.pdbx_strand_id
1 'polypeptide(L)'
;MQIFVDADACPVVGIVEEIAEKYNIPTTLLCDTNHILYSDYSEVIVVGAGADAVDYKLISICHKGDVVVTQDYGVAAMALGKGAYAIHQSGKWYTNENIDQMLMERHLNKKARRSSHKNHIRGPRKRTEEDDVRFAQSFEKLVAGFKDIHTGKIEEVMLIKNQADLDAFKKMYGIDGEIEKEY
;
A
#
# COMPACT_ATOMS: atom_id res chain seq x y z
N MET A 1 1.38 6.97 12.51
CA MET A 1 1.10 6.01 11.41
C MET A 1 -0.11 5.20 11.78
N GLN A 2 -1.05 5.11 10.89
CA GLN A 2 -2.24 4.27 10.93
C GLN A 2 -2.33 3.51 9.60
N ILE A 3 -2.95 2.33 9.60
CA ILE A 3 -3.15 1.54 8.40
C ILE A 3 -4.62 1.68 7.99
N PHE A 4 -4.88 2.01 6.74
CA PHE A 4 -6.20 2.04 6.13
C PHE A 4 -6.29 0.97 5.05
N VAL A 5 -7.33 0.17 5.09
CA VAL A 5 -7.57 -0.88 4.10
C VAL A 5 -8.87 -0.60 3.37
N ASP A 6 -8.79 -0.47 2.05
CA ASP A 6 -9.92 -0.58 1.15
C ASP A 6 -10.32 -2.06 1.11
N ALA A 7 -11.29 -2.41 1.97
CA ALA A 7 -11.54 -3.79 2.35
C ALA A 7 -12.54 -4.49 1.41
N ASP A 8 -13.15 -3.76 0.47
CA ASP A 8 -14.04 -4.34 -0.52
C ASP A 8 -13.28 -5.30 -1.43
N ALA A 9 -13.60 -6.60 -1.31
CA ALA A 9 -12.93 -7.68 -2.03
C ALA A 9 -11.39 -7.75 -1.83
N CYS A 10 -10.89 -7.28 -0.70
CA CYS A 10 -9.46 -7.30 -0.36
C CYS A 10 -9.08 -8.65 0.26
N PRO A 11 -8.27 -9.49 -0.41
CA PRO A 11 -7.93 -10.82 0.09
C PRO A 11 -6.84 -10.83 1.16
N VAL A 12 -6.24 -9.68 1.48
CA VAL A 12 -5.11 -9.57 2.41
C VAL A 12 -5.47 -8.95 3.75
N VAL A 13 -6.76 -8.73 4.03
CA VAL A 13 -7.21 -8.12 5.30
C VAL A 13 -6.62 -8.86 6.50
N GLY A 14 -6.76 -10.18 6.58
CA GLY A 14 -6.24 -10.97 7.70
C GLY A 14 -4.71 -10.85 7.87
N ILE A 15 -3.96 -10.81 6.78
CA ILE A 15 -2.49 -10.64 6.82
C ILE A 15 -2.13 -9.24 7.34
N VAL A 16 -2.88 -8.22 6.91
CA VAL A 16 -2.67 -6.84 7.38
C VAL A 16 -2.93 -6.75 8.88
N GLU A 17 -4.02 -7.33 9.36
CA GLU A 17 -4.39 -7.32 10.78
C GLU A 17 -3.36 -8.06 11.64
N GLU A 18 -2.93 -9.26 11.24
CA GLU A 18 -1.90 -10.03 11.94
C GLU A 18 -0.60 -9.23 12.11
N ILE A 19 -0.13 -8.60 11.03
CA ILE A 19 1.08 -7.78 11.07
C ILE A 19 0.84 -6.50 11.89
N ALA A 20 -0.29 -5.83 11.70
CA ALA A 20 -0.61 -4.62 12.44
C ALA A 20 -0.71 -4.87 13.95
N GLU A 21 -1.34 -5.96 14.37
CA GLU A 21 -1.43 -6.38 15.77
C GLU A 21 -0.06 -6.67 16.35
N LYS A 22 0.79 -7.43 15.65
CA LYS A 22 2.18 -7.71 16.04
C LYS A 22 2.97 -6.45 16.37
N TYR A 23 2.73 -5.38 15.61
CA TYR A 23 3.42 -4.10 15.79
C TYR A 23 2.62 -3.05 16.56
N ASN A 24 1.43 -3.38 17.07
CA ASN A 24 0.49 -2.47 17.75
C ASN A 24 0.21 -1.20 16.94
N ILE A 25 -0.16 -1.35 15.67
CA ILE A 25 -0.47 -0.24 14.77
C ILE A 25 -1.98 -0.19 14.55
N PRO A 26 -2.65 0.93 14.86
CA PRO A 26 -4.08 1.06 14.65
C PRO A 26 -4.42 0.85 13.17
N THR A 27 -5.45 0.06 12.93
CA THR A 27 -5.90 -0.31 11.58
C THR A 27 -7.38 -0.02 11.43
N THR A 28 -7.76 0.55 10.30
CA THR A 28 -9.15 0.83 9.94
C THR A 28 -9.47 0.14 8.61
N LEU A 29 -10.50 -0.69 8.63
CA LEU A 29 -11.08 -1.32 7.45
C LEU A 29 -12.24 -0.48 6.95
N LEU A 30 -12.22 -0.10 5.69
CA LEU A 30 -13.33 0.62 5.06
C LEU A 30 -14.01 -0.29 4.03
N CYS A 31 -15.34 -0.38 4.11
CA CYS A 31 -16.13 -1.15 3.16
C CYS A 31 -17.46 -0.45 2.85
N ASP A 32 -18.11 -0.88 1.79
CA ASP A 32 -19.45 -0.44 1.46
C ASP A 32 -20.53 -1.23 2.25
N THR A 33 -21.78 -0.80 2.15
CA THR A 33 -22.92 -1.45 2.83
C THR A 33 -23.25 -2.85 2.31
N ASN A 34 -22.66 -3.29 1.20
CA ASN A 34 -22.87 -4.64 0.66
C ASN A 34 -21.93 -5.66 1.29
N HIS A 35 -20.90 -5.19 1.99
CA HIS A 35 -19.90 -6.02 2.66
C HIS A 35 -20.04 -5.90 4.18
N ILE A 36 -20.31 -7.04 4.83
CA ILE A 36 -20.35 -7.12 6.29
C ILE A 36 -18.99 -7.66 6.75
N LEU A 37 -18.18 -6.78 7.32
CA LEU A 37 -16.89 -7.15 7.91
C LEU A 37 -16.98 -7.06 9.43
N TYR A 38 -16.35 -8.02 10.09
CA TYR A 38 -16.13 -8.01 11.53
C TYR A 38 -14.63 -8.15 11.79
N SER A 39 -14.13 -7.42 12.74
CA SER A 39 -12.76 -7.51 13.20
C SER A 39 -12.71 -7.36 14.72
N ASP A 40 -11.88 -8.16 15.35
CA ASP A 40 -11.59 -8.04 16.77
C ASP A 40 -10.45 -7.04 17.04
N TYR A 41 -9.68 -6.70 16.00
CA TYR A 41 -8.52 -5.82 16.09
C TYR A 41 -8.76 -4.44 15.44
N SER A 42 -9.31 -4.42 14.24
CA SER A 42 -9.43 -3.20 13.43
C SER A 42 -10.75 -2.48 13.69
N GLU A 43 -10.72 -1.16 13.60
CA GLU A 43 -11.94 -0.37 13.46
C GLU A 43 -12.57 -0.64 12.08
N VAL A 44 -13.86 -0.93 12.03
CA VAL A 44 -14.60 -1.13 10.77
C VAL A 44 -15.49 0.07 10.50
N ILE A 45 -15.26 0.76 9.40
CA ILE A 45 -16.08 1.87 8.93
C ILE A 45 -16.87 1.42 7.72
N VAL A 46 -18.18 1.28 7.89
CA VAL A 46 -19.10 1.02 6.79
C VAL A 46 -19.54 2.34 6.18
N VAL A 47 -19.25 2.54 4.91
CA VAL A 47 -19.60 3.76 4.19
C VAL A 47 -20.90 3.53 3.40
N GLY A 48 -21.78 4.51 3.38
CA GLY A 48 -23.05 4.43 2.66
C GLY A 48 -22.86 4.22 1.15
N ALA A 49 -23.91 3.70 0.49
CA ALA A 49 -23.87 3.42 -0.94
C ALA A 49 -23.62 4.69 -1.77
N GLY A 50 -22.63 4.62 -2.65
CA GLY A 50 -22.26 5.66 -3.58
C GLY A 50 -21.02 5.25 -4.36
N ALA A 51 -20.95 5.62 -5.65
CA ALA A 51 -19.74 5.40 -6.41
C ALA A 51 -18.59 6.16 -5.72
N ASP A 52 -17.46 5.47 -5.52
CA ASP A 52 -16.25 6.01 -4.91
C ASP A 52 -16.42 6.56 -3.47
N ALA A 53 -17.53 6.24 -2.77
CA ALA A 53 -17.79 6.77 -1.41
C ALA A 53 -16.75 6.26 -0.41
N VAL A 54 -16.35 4.99 -0.50
CA VAL A 54 -15.29 4.38 0.32
C VAL A 54 -13.96 5.08 0.04
N ASP A 55 -13.62 5.32 -1.23
CA ASP A 55 -12.40 5.99 -1.66
C ASP A 55 -12.29 7.40 -1.07
N TYR A 56 -13.35 8.20 -1.20
CA TYR A 56 -13.39 9.54 -0.63
C TYR A 56 -13.29 9.54 0.90
N LYS A 57 -13.98 8.60 1.56
CA LYS A 57 -13.90 8.48 3.02
C LYS A 57 -12.49 8.12 3.45
N LEU A 58 -11.89 7.10 2.84
CA LEU A 58 -10.54 6.66 3.13
C LEU A 58 -9.54 7.81 2.99
N ILE A 59 -9.58 8.50 1.84
CA ILE A 59 -8.68 9.61 1.60
C ILE A 59 -8.96 10.79 2.54
N SER A 60 -10.19 11.04 2.95
CA SER A 60 -10.51 12.15 3.87
C SER A 60 -9.84 12.00 5.24
N ILE A 61 -9.71 10.76 5.73
CA ILE A 61 -9.14 10.44 7.05
C ILE A 61 -7.66 10.04 7.02
N CYS A 62 -7.11 9.79 5.83
CA CYS A 62 -5.70 9.45 5.64
C CYS A 62 -4.81 10.69 5.75
N HIS A 63 -3.67 10.56 6.41
CA HIS A 63 -2.69 11.63 6.63
C HIS A 63 -1.28 11.20 6.16
N LYS A 64 -0.37 12.17 6.13
CA LYS A 64 1.04 11.92 5.82
C LYS A 64 1.64 10.88 6.77
N GLY A 65 2.34 9.91 6.21
CA GLY A 65 2.99 8.83 6.97
C GLY A 65 2.08 7.64 7.31
N ASP A 66 0.79 7.68 6.91
CA ASP A 66 -0.09 6.53 7.01
C ASP A 66 0.15 5.54 5.87
N VAL A 67 -0.39 4.33 6.02
CA VAL A 67 -0.29 3.26 5.00
C VAL A 67 -1.67 2.92 4.47
N VAL A 68 -1.83 2.90 3.16
CA VAL A 68 -3.07 2.55 2.47
C VAL A 68 -2.88 1.25 1.69
N VAL A 69 -3.74 0.26 1.97
CA VAL A 69 -3.81 -1.00 1.21
C VAL A 69 -4.99 -0.92 0.26
N THR A 70 -4.75 -0.86 -1.03
CA THR A 70 -5.81 -0.75 -2.05
C THR A 70 -5.40 -1.36 -3.39
N GLN A 71 -6.39 -1.80 -4.17
CA GLN A 71 -6.24 -2.20 -5.56
C GLN A 71 -6.50 -1.04 -6.53
N ASP A 72 -7.14 0.04 -6.05
CA ASP A 72 -7.49 1.17 -6.90
C ASP A 72 -6.31 2.13 -7.04
N TYR A 73 -5.86 2.31 -8.28
CA TYR A 73 -4.75 3.23 -8.61
C TYR A 73 -5.09 4.69 -8.35
N GLY A 74 -6.38 5.06 -8.41
CA GLY A 74 -6.85 6.41 -8.10
C GLY A 74 -6.72 6.70 -6.61
N VAL A 75 -7.15 5.77 -5.75
CA VAL A 75 -6.98 5.84 -4.29
C VAL A 75 -5.49 5.89 -3.95
N ALA A 76 -4.69 5.00 -4.57
CA ALA A 76 -3.24 4.99 -4.35
C ALA A 76 -2.58 6.33 -4.73
N ALA A 77 -2.94 6.91 -5.87
CA ALA A 77 -2.43 8.22 -6.29
C ALA A 77 -2.80 9.34 -5.32
N MET A 78 -4.05 9.36 -4.84
CA MET A 78 -4.49 10.33 -3.85
C MET A 78 -3.78 10.18 -2.50
N ALA A 79 -3.55 8.95 -2.06
CA ALA A 79 -2.79 8.65 -0.84
C ALA A 79 -1.33 9.16 -0.95
N LEU A 80 -0.67 8.84 -2.07
CA LEU A 80 0.69 9.35 -2.36
C LEU A 80 0.73 10.88 -2.37
N GLY A 81 -0.27 11.53 -2.97
CA GLY A 81 -0.40 13.00 -2.98
C GLY A 81 -0.52 13.62 -1.59
N LYS A 82 -1.03 12.88 -0.61
CA LYS A 82 -1.06 13.27 0.81
C LYS A 82 0.23 12.94 1.58
N GLY A 83 1.20 12.30 0.93
CA GLY A 83 2.43 11.84 1.57
C GLY A 83 2.24 10.58 2.41
N ALA A 84 1.17 9.82 2.18
CA ALA A 84 0.97 8.49 2.71
C ALA A 84 1.68 7.43 1.83
N TYR A 85 1.83 6.23 2.36
CA TYR A 85 2.33 5.08 1.62
C TYR A 85 1.14 4.29 1.06
N ALA A 86 1.29 3.72 -0.13
CA ALA A 86 0.24 2.90 -0.71
C ALA A 86 0.80 1.58 -1.24
N ILE A 87 0.12 0.46 -0.94
CA ILE A 87 0.52 -0.88 -1.34
C ILE A 87 -0.64 -1.62 -1.99
N HIS A 88 -0.32 -2.30 -3.10
CA HIS A 88 -1.24 -3.22 -3.76
C HIS A 88 -1.25 -4.58 -3.04
N GLN A 89 -2.36 -5.30 -3.07
CA GLN A 89 -2.51 -6.64 -2.49
C GLN A 89 -1.50 -7.69 -2.99
N SER A 90 -0.75 -7.41 -4.06
CA SER A 90 0.36 -8.26 -4.54
C SER A 90 1.67 -8.01 -3.80
N GLY A 91 1.73 -7.07 -2.86
CA GLY A 91 2.95 -6.62 -2.20
C GLY A 91 3.75 -5.58 -2.98
N LYS A 92 3.25 -5.13 -4.14
CA LYS A 92 3.90 -4.07 -4.92
C LYS A 92 3.53 -2.70 -4.34
N TRP A 93 4.54 -1.89 -4.04
CA TRP A 93 4.34 -0.51 -3.59
C TRP A 93 4.02 0.41 -4.76
N TYR A 94 3.07 1.29 -4.53
CA TYR A 94 2.85 2.44 -5.39
C TYR A 94 3.85 3.52 -5.00
N THR A 95 4.44 4.16 -5.99
CA THR A 95 5.40 5.26 -5.81
C THR A 95 5.08 6.36 -6.80
N ASN A 96 5.58 7.58 -6.56
CA ASN A 96 5.39 8.70 -7.48
C ASN A 96 5.96 8.40 -8.88
N GLU A 97 6.99 7.52 -8.96
CA GLU A 97 7.61 7.16 -10.24
C GLU A 97 6.79 6.15 -11.04
N ASN A 98 5.98 5.30 -10.38
CA ASN A 98 5.26 4.23 -11.07
C ASN A 98 3.76 4.46 -11.22
N ILE A 99 3.17 5.35 -10.42
CA ILE A 99 1.71 5.52 -10.36
C ILE A 99 1.12 6.05 -11.67
N ASP A 100 1.79 7.01 -12.29
CA ASP A 100 1.33 7.62 -13.54
C ASP A 100 1.30 6.60 -14.68
N GLN A 101 2.34 5.77 -14.78
CA GLN A 101 2.38 4.67 -15.75
C GLN A 101 1.23 3.68 -15.51
N MET A 102 0.98 3.30 -14.25
CA MET A 102 -0.08 2.35 -13.90
C MET A 102 -1.48 2.90 -14.21
N LEU A 103 -1.71 4.17 -13.96
CA LEU A 103 -2.95 4.88 -14.33
C LEU A 103 -3.15 4.90 -15.86
N MET A 104 -2.08 5.18 -16.60
CA MET A 104 -2.12 5.19 -18.06
C MET A 104 -2.40 3.80 -18.63
N GLU A 105 -1.73 2.75 -18.14
CA GLU A 105 -1.97 1.38 -18.54
C GLU A 105 -3.42 0.94 -18.27
N ARG A 106 -3.98 1.30 -17.11
CA ARG A 106 -5.40 1.05 -16.80
C ARG A 106 -6.32 1.74 -17.81
N HIS A 107 -6.04 3.00 -18.14
CA HIS A 107 -6.83 3.74 -19.12
C HIS A 107 -6.79 3.09 -20.50
N LEU A 108 -5.61 2.73 -20.98
CA LEU A 108 -5.42 2.07 -22.27
C LEU A 108 -6.10 0.70 -22.31
N ASN A 109 -5.98 -0.10 -21.25
CA ASN A 109 -6.64 -1.39 -21.14
C ASN A 109 -8.16 -1.28 -21.11
N LYS A 110 -8.72 -0.26 -20.42
CA LYS A 110 -10.17 0.02 -20.43
C LYS A 110 -10.66 0.42 -21.83
N LYS A 111 -9.89 1.22 -22.55
CA LYS A 111 -10.19 1.62 -23.94
C LYS A 111 -10.13 0.43 -24.88
N ALA A 112 -9.09 -0.43 -24.77
CA ALA A 112 -8.94 -1.64 -25.57
C ALA A 112 -10.10 -2.63 -25.36
N ARG A 113 -10.55 -2.84 -24.12
CA ARG A 113 -11.72 -3.69 -23.80
C ARG A 113 -13.01 -3.18 -24.42
N ARG A 114 -13.19 -1.86 -24.52
CA ARG A 114 -14.39 -1.25 -25.13
C ARG A 114 -14.39 -1.32 -26.67
N SER A 115 -13.21 -1.32 -27.28
CA SER A 115 -13.05 -1.28 -28.74
C SER A 115 -13.03 -2.66 -29.41
N SER A 116 -12.85 -3.75 -28.63
CA SER A 116 -12.69 -5.10 -29.20
C SER A 116 -13.78 -6.03 -28.72
N HIS A 117 -14.73 -6.36 -29.62
CA HIS A 117 -15.75 -7.40 -29.40
C HIS A 117 -15.20 -8.85 -29.40
N LYS A 118 -13.93 -9.08 -29.69
CA LYS A 118 -13.36 -10.43 -29.91
C LYS A 118 -12.16 -10.82 -29.05
N ASN A 119 -11.57 -9.93 -28.27
CA ASN A 119 -10.41 -10.29 -27.48
C ASN A 119 -10.82 -10.57 -26.03
N HIS A 120 -10.99 -11.84 -25.70
CA HIS A 120 -11.04 -12.30 -24.30
C HIS A 120 -9.67 -12.04 -23.66
N ILE A 121 -9.51 -10.84 -23.07
CA ILE A 121 -8.38 -10.59 -22.17
C ILE A 121 -8.62 -11.48 -20.95
N ARG A 122 -7.72 -12.45 -20.73
CA ARG A 122 -7.77 -13.32 -19.55
C ARG A 122 -7.86 -12.44 -18.30
N GLY A 123 -8.77 -12.80 -17.39
CA GLY A 123 -8.82 -12.20 -16.05
C GLY A 123 -7.52 -12.41 -15.29
N PRO A 124 -7.32 -11.71 -14.15
CA PRO A 124 -6.16 -11.94 -13.30
C PRO A 124 -6.10 -13.42 -12.88
N ARG A 125 -4.88 -13.95 -12.74
CA ARG A 125 -4.69 -15.31 -12.25
C ARG A 125 -5.24 -15.44 -10.81
N LYS A 126 -5.63 -16.64 -10.42
CA LYS A 126 -6.05 -16.92 -9.05
C LYS A 126 -4.87 -16.67 -8.10
N ARG A 127 -5.14 -16.02 -6.97
CA ARG A 127 -4.17 -15.77 -5.89
C ARG A 127 -3.67 -17.09 -5.30
N THR A 128 -2.40 -17.14 -4.93
CA THR A 128 -1.73 -18.30 -4.34
C THR A 128 -1.13 -17.94 -2.98
N GLU A 129 -0.76 -18.95 -2.19
CA GLU A 129 -0.05 -18.76 -0.91
C GLU A 129 1.28 -18.00 -1.08
N GLU A 130 1.97 -18.20 -2.20
CA GLU A 130 3.19 -17.43 -2.51
C GLU A 130 2.92 -15.92 -2.67
N ASP A 131 1.73 -15.55 -3.16
CA ASP A 131 1.32 -14.16 -3.25
C ASP A 131 1.07 -13.58 -1.85
N ASP A 132 0.51 -14.39 -0.94
CA ASP A 132 0.27 -14.01 0.46
C ASP A 132 1.60 -13.79 1.18
N VAL A 133 2.54 -14.70 1.05
CA VAL A 133 3.89 -14.58 1.63
C VAL A 133 4.61 -13.34 1.08
N ARG A 134 4.54 -13.10 -0.22
CA ARG A 134 5.16 -11.93 -0.84
C ARG A 134 4.57 -10.63 -0.32
N PHE A 135 3.24 -10.58 -0.18
CA PHE A 135 2.56 -9.42 0.39
C PHE A 135 3.00 -9.20 1.84
N ALA A 136 2.94 -10.25 2.67
CA ALA A 136 3.30 -10.19 4.09
C ALA A 136 4.72 -9.65 4.29
N GLN A 137 5.70 -10.22 3.57
CA GLN A 137 7.10 -9.80 3.66
C GLN A 137 7.30 -8.33 3.26
N SER A 138 6.67 -7.91 2.16
CA SER A 138 6.77 -6.55 1.67
C SER A 138 6.12 -5.54 2.62
N PHE A 139 4.94 -5.88 3.14
CA PHE A 139 4.19 -5.04 4.05
C PHE A 139 4.88 -4.93 5.42
N GLU A 140 5.30 -6.05 5.99
CA GLU A 140 5.97 -6.10 7.29
C GLU A 140 7.31 -5.34 7.28
N LYS A 141 8.07 -5.43 6.19
CA LYS A 141 9.33 -4.68 6.06
C LYS A 141 9.15 -3.17 6.24
N LEU A 142 8.08 -2.61 5.69
CA LEU A 142 7.78 -1.19 5.87
C LEU A 142 7.33 -0.89 7.29
N VAL A 143 6.39 -1.69 7.81
CA VAL A 143 5.80 -1.52 9.14
C VAL A 143 6.87 -1.62 10.23
N ALA A 144 7.78 -2.59 10.15
CA ALA A 144 8.90 -2.75 11.07
C ALA A 144 9.84 -1.54 11.04
N GLY A 145 10.19 -1.07 9.83
CA GLY A 145 11.04 0.11 9.66
C GLY A 145 10.47 1.37 10.34
N PHE A 146 9.16 1.58 10.24
CA PHE A 146 8.51 2.70 10.96
C PHE A 146 8.60 2.58 12.48
N LYS A 147 8.48 1.38 13.03
CA LYS A 147 8.57 1.18 14.47
C LYS A 147 9.98 1.44 14.99
N ASP A 148 10.99 1.02 14.24
CA ASP A 148 12.39 1.24 14.60
C ASP A 148 12.75 2.74 14.62
N ILE A 149 12.19 3.54 13.71
CA ILE A 149 12.29 5.00 13.73
C ILE A 149 11.66 5.57 15.01
N HIS A 150 10.42 5.15 15.34
CA HIS A 150 9.70 5.68 16.49
C HIS A 150 10.29 5.22 17.85
N THR A 151 10.99 4.10 17.89
CA THR A 151 11.70 3.62 19.10
C THR A 151 13.10 4.18 19.25
N GLY A 152 13.55 5.03 18.32
CA GLY A 152 14.88 5.66 18.36
C GLY A 152 16.03 4.71 18.01
N LYS A 153 15.73 3.50 17.47
CA LYS A 153 16.77 2.58 16.99
C LYS A 153 17.34 3.00 15.64
N ILE A 154 16.51 3.68 14.82
CA ILE A 154 16.91 4.25 13.53
C ILE A 154 16.25 5.62 13.43
N GLU A 155 17.03 6.69 13.26
CA GLU A 155 16.50 8.06 13.20
C GLU A 155 15.75 8.34 11.89
N GLU A 156 16.09 7.63 10.80
CA GLU A 156 15.42 7.75 9.49
C GLU A 156 15.65 6.50 8.64
N VAL A 157 14.59 5.91 8.05
CA VAL A 157 14.73 4.87 7.03
C VAL A 157 14.62 5.51 5.66
N MET A 158 15.74 5.74 5.01
CA MET A 158 15.78 6.08 3.61
C MET A 158 15.77 4.79 2.77
N LEU A 159 14.77 4.62 1.92
CA LEU A 159 14.73 3.53 0.94
C LEU A 159 15.80 3.80 -0.13
N ILE A 160 17.01 3.26 0.09
CA ILE A 160 18.10 3.33 -0.87
C ILE A 160 17.81 2.32 -1.98
N LYS A 161 17.36 2.82 -3.12
CA LYS A 161 16.98 2.00 -4.29
C LYS A 161 18.12 1.85 -5.30
N ASN A 162 19.06 2.79 -5.28
CA ASN A 162 20.15 2.86 -6.25
C ASN A 162 21.35 3.61 -5.66
N GLN A 163 22.45 3.66 -6.41
CA GLN A 163 23.69 4.30 -5.98
C GLN A 163 23.53 5.81 -5.71
N ALA A 164 22.67 6.49 -6.48
CA ALA A 164 22.42 7.92 -6.30
C ALA A 164 21.72 8.24 -4.98
N ASP A 165 20.76 7.38 -4.55
CA ASP A 165 20.11 7.50 -3.25
C ASP A 165 21.11 7.27 -2.11
N LEU A 166 22.03 6.32 -2.27
CA LEU A 166 23.10 6.03 -1.32
C LEU A 166 24.07 7.21 -1.18
N ASP A 167 24.44 7.82 -2.30
CA ASP A 167 25.34 8.97 -2.32
C ASP A 167 24.70 10.21 -1.71
N ALA A 168 23.39 10.41 -1.96
CA ALA A 168 22.59 11.45 -1.32
C ALA A 168 22.50 11.26 0.19
N PHE A 169 22.26 10.02 0.63
CA PHE A 169 22.24 9.66 2.05
C PHE A 169 23.59 9.92 2.73
N LYS A 170 24.68 9.43 2.15
CA LYS A 170 26.03 9.66 2.66
C LYS A 170 26.34 11.16 2.81
N LYS A 171 25.97 11.95 1.81
CA LYS A 171 26.18 13.40 1.80
C LYS A 171 25.35 14.10 2.89
N MET A 172 24.10 13.65 3.13
CA MET A 172 23.19 14.25 4.12
C MET A 172 23.69 14.00 5.56
N TYR A 173 24.23 12.82 5.81
CA TYR A 173 24.67 12.40 7.15
C TYR A 173 26.19 12.46 7.37
N GLY A 174 26.97 12.97 6.42
CA GLY A 174 28.43 13.12 6.55
C GLY A 174 29.18 11.79 6.71
N ILE A 175 28.67 10.71 6.08
CA ILE A 175 29.26 9.38 6.19
C ILE A 175 30.31 9.20 5.11
N ASP A 176 31.60 9.31 5.49
CA ASP A 176 32.76 9.05 4.62
C ASP A 176 33.24 7.60 4.80
N GLY A 177 32.50 6.61 4.29
CA GLY A 177 32.89 5.20 4.42
C GLY A 177 32.10 4.27 3.50
N GLU A 178 32.61 3.04 3.30
CA GLU A 178 31.84 1.97 2.68
C GLU A 178 30.81 1.44 3.69
N ILE A 179 29.54 1.40 3.28
CA ILE A 179 28.48 0.74 4.06
C ILE A 179 28.53 -0.74 3.69
N GLU A 180 28.85 -1.61 4.65
CA GLU A 180 28.79 -3.06 4.44
C GLU A 180 27.36 -3.46 4.04
N LYS A 181 27.24 -4.15 2.90
CA LYS A 181 26.01 -4.76 2.45
C LYS A 181 25.88 -6.11 3.14
N GLU A 182 25.07 -6.20 4.19
CA GLU A 182 24.55 -7.49 4.64
C GLU A 182 23.46 -7.95 3.65
N TYR A 183 23.71 -9.07 3.02
CA TYR A 183 22.78 -9.75 2.10
C TYR A 183 21.82 -10.64 2.87
#